data_1aa10ffb3b85d06a9bb300dcb2ea743a
#
_entry.id   1aa10ffb3b85d06a9bb300dcb2ea743a
#
_cell.length_a   1.000
_cell.length_b   1.000
_cell.length_c   1.000
_cell.angle_alpha   90.00
_cell.angle_beta   90.00
_cell.angle_gamma   90.00
#
_symmetry.space_group_name_H-M   'P 1'
#
loop_
_entity.id
_entity.type
_entity.pdbx_description
1 polymer ?
#
loop_
_entity_poly.entity_id
_entity_poly.type
_entity_poly.pdbx_seq_one_letter_code
_entity_poly.pdbx_strand_id
1 'polypeptide(L)'
;MPDLPVVALTSPIHPDAHARLAAECEVRVAAGPDADALRAVVREADGLIVRNHLPEDIFDHAPRLRAVMRHGVGLDMIPVERATARGIAVGNLPGSNTAAVVEYCLGAMLQLRRGLSTMDAALRGQGWAPARAMADRGTELRGTTCGIVGVGTIGAQLAALCQALGMRTLGLTRRPDTLPAGVQAADLATLMRESDVIVLCCPLTPQTRGLIDADALALARPDAILINVARGPVVVTAALADALARGALGGAALDVHDIQSLPADAAILHAPRTLLTPHVAGSTATSMRRMSDGAVDDMLRMLRGQAPSHPVNTP
;
A
#
# COMPACT_ATOMS: atom_id res chain seq x y z
N MET A 1 39.30 15.39 10.38
CA MET A 1 38.61 14.13 10.03
C MET A 1 37.87 14.40 8.75
N PRO A 2 37.72 13.47 7.79
CA PRO A 2 36.82 13.70 6.68
C PRO A 2 35.43 13.96 7.25
N ASP A 3 34.73 14.95 6.68
CA ASP A 3 33.36 15.26 7.08
C ASP A 3 32.50 14.02 6.82
N LEU A 4 31.69 13.60 7.79
CA LEU A 4 30.75 12.51 7.64
C LEU A 4 29.72 12.85 6.55
N PRO A 5 29.30 11.88 5.72
CA PRO A 5 28.23 12.14 4.76
C PRO A 5 26.93 12.50 5.48
N VAL A 6 26.17 13.44 4.93
CA VAL A 6 24.90 13.89 5.47
C VAL A 6 23.76 13.07 4.86
N VAL A 7 22.96 12.43 5.69
CA VAL A 7 21.75 11.70 5.26
C VAL A 7 20.50 12.36 5.80
N ALA A 8 19.65 12.84 4.89
CA ALA A 8 18.35 13.38 5.21
C ALA A 8 17.29 12.26 5.30
N LEU A 9 16.39 12.37 6.28
CA LEU A 9 15.22 11.53 6.43
C LEU A 9 13.97 12.39 6.27
N THR A 10 13.04 12.01 5.41
CA THR A 10 11.78 12.75 5.28
C THR A 10 10.82 12.53 6.46
N SER A 11 11.05 11.46 7.24
CA SER A 11 10.36 11.13 8.50
C SER A 11 11.24 10.20 9.33
N PRO A 12 11.03 10.11 10.65
CA PRO A 12 11.78 9.20 11.51
C PRO A 12 11.69 7.74 11.02
N ILE A 13 12.76 6.99 11.19
CA ILE A 13 12.87 5.54 10.96
C ILE A 13 12.98 4.80 12.30
N HIS A 14 13.06 3.46 12.27
CA HIS A 14 13.20 2.67 13.50
C HIS A 14 14.44 3.11 14.29
N PRO A 15 14.36 3.27 15.65
CA PRO A 15 15.46 3.82 16.45
C PRO A 15 16.79 3.07 16.30
N ASP A 16 16.78 1.73 16.27
CA ASP A 16 18.00 0.94 16.09
C ASP A 16 18.66 1.21 14.72
N ALA A 17 17.85 1.31 13.66
CA ALA A 17 18.34 1.62 12.32
C ALA A 17 18.86 3.07 12.23
N HIS A 18 18.18 4.00 12.90
CA HIS A 18 18.65 5.39 13.01
C HIS A 18 20.03 5.46 13.72
N ALA A 19 20.19 4.74 14.84
CA ALA A 19 21.44 4.69 15.57
C ALA A 19 22.60 4.11 14.72
N ARG A 20 22.33 3.06 13.94
CA ARG A 20 23.30 2.49 12.99
C ARG A 20 23.70 3.50 11.92
N LEU A 21 22.75 4.24 11.35
CA LEU A 21 23.02 5.27 10.35
C LEU A 21 23.86 6.41 10.96
N ALA A 22 23.48 6.85 12.16
CA ALA A 22 24.17 7.94 12.87
C ALA A 22 25.60 7.58 13.33
N ALA A 23 25.95 6.30 13.39
CA ALA A 23 27.33 5.89 13.64
C ALA A 23 28.29 6.16 12.46
N GLU A 24 27.76 6.30 11.23
CA GLU A 24 28.56 6.48 10.01
C GLU A 24 28.21 7.78 9.24
N CYS A 25 27.13 8.48 9.61
CA CYS A 25 26.61 9.64 8.91
C CYS A 25 26.11 10.71 9.88
N GLU A 26 26.12 11.98 9.45
CA GLU A 26 25.28 13.01 10.07
C GLU A 26 23.84 12.81 9.62
N VAL A 27 22.91 12.57 10.54
CA VAL A 27 21.50 12.30 10.22
C VAL A 27 20.66 13.53 10.51
N ARG A 28 19.93 14.00 9.50
CA ARG A 28 18.99 15.12 9.61
C ARG A 28 17.57 14.65 9.31
N VAL A 29 16.62 14.94 10.20
CA VAL A 29 15.22 14.59 10.01
C VAL A 29 14.44 15.85 9.65
N ALA A 30 13.58 15.77 8.62
CA ALA A 30 12.72 16.89 8.24
C ALA A 30 11.81 17.32 9.41
N ALA A 31 11.60 18.62 9.58
CA ALA A 31 10.75 19.17 10.64
C ALA A 31 9.26 18.85 10.44
N GLY A 32 8.86 18.56 9.19
CA GLY A 32 7.50 18.21 8.83
C GLY A 32 7.43 17.57 7.43
N PRO A 33 6.23 17.14 7.01
CA PRO A 33 6.02 16.53 5.70
C PRO A 33 5.77 17.56 4.58
N ASP A 34 5.72 18.85 4.89
CA ASP A 34 5.48 19.90 3.93
C ASP A 34 6.68 20.15 3.01
N ALA A 35 6.43 20.77 1.86
CA ALA A 35 7.43 20.95 0.82
C ALA A 35 8.65 21.77 1.29
N ASP A 36 8.44 22.78 2.13
CA ASP A 36 9.52 23.66 2.57
C ASP A 36 10.43 22.96 3.58
N ALA A 37 9.85 22.18 4.51
CA ALA A 37 10.61 21.35 5.44
C ALA A 37 11.44 20.29 4.68
N LEU A 38 10.86 19.68 3.62
CA LEU A 38 11.57 18.70 2.79
C LEU A 38 12.69 19.35 1.98
N ARG A 39 12.46 20.51 1.37
CA ARG A 39 13.50 21.27 0.66
C ARG A 39 14.62 21.71 1.59
N ALA A 40 14.28 22.09 2.83
CA ALA A 40 15.29 22.54 3.79
C ALA A 40 16.24 21.41 4.20
N VAL A 41 15.70 20.19 4.49
CA VAL A 41 16.50 19.08 5.00
C VAL A 41 17.47 18.51 3.96
N VAL A 42 17.19 18.64 2.65
CA VAL A 42 18.02 18.08 1.58
C VAL A 42 19.17 18.97 1.12
N ARG A 43 19.24 20.23 1.53
CA ARG A 43 20.20 21.23 0.99
C ARG A 43 21.67 20.78 1.03
N GLU A 44 22.06 20.09 2.07
CA GLU A 44 23.44 19.62 2.27
C GLU A 44 23.53 18.09 2.28
N ALA A 45 22.44 17.41 1.93
CA ALA A 45 22.37 15.96 1.99
C ALA A 45 23.14 15.29 0.84
N ASP A 46 23.94 14.27 1.17
CA ASP A 46 24.55 13.35 0.22
C ASP A 46 23.63 12.15 -0.08
N GLY A 47 22.75 11.79 0.89
CA GLY A 47 21.75 10.72 0.79
C GLY A 47 20.39 11.15 1.32
N LEU A 48 19.32 10.55 0.81
CA LEU A 48 17.94 10.82 1.22
C LEU A 48 17.15 9.52 1.40
N ILE A 49 16.60 9.28 2.60
CA ILE A 49 15.64 8.18 2.86
C ILE A 49 14.22 8.74 2.85
N VAL A 50 13.39 8.19 1.94
CA VAL A 50 12.08 8.75 1.58
C VAL A 50 10.94 7.93 2.16
N ARG A 51 10.05 8.59 2.92
CA ARG A 51 8.78 8.04 3.43
C ARG A 51 7.55 8.86 3.02
N ASN A 52 7.74 10.14 2.68
CA ASN A 52 6.72 11.09 2.26
C ASN A 52 6.81 11.38 0.77
N HIS A 53 5.75 11.92 0.18
CA HIS A 53 5.81 12.47 -1.18
C HIS A 53 6.83 13.60 -1.25
N LEU A 54 7.73 13.50 -2.22
CA LEU A 54 8.69 14.56 -2.50
C LEU A 54 8.06 15.59 -3.45
N PRO A 55 8.33 16.89 -3.25
CA PRO A 55 8.06 17.90 -4.26
C PRO A 55 8.78 17.57 -5.56
N GLU A 56 8.18 17.90 -6.71
CA GLU A 56 8.77 17.67 -8.02
C GLU A 56 10.15 18.36 -8.19
N ASP A 57 10.34 19.49 -7.56
CA ASP A 57 11.57 20.29 -7.60
C ASP A 57 12.60 19.93 -6.52
N ILE A 58 12.38 18.89 -5.74
CA ILE A 58 13.20 18.54 -4.55
C ILE A 58 14.70 18.49 -4.88
N PHE A 59 15.05 17.91 -6.03
CA PHE A 59 16.44 17.75 -6.45
C PHE A 59 17.10 19.04 -6.89
N ASP A 60 16.33 20.12 -7.15
CA ASP A 60 16.86 21.46 -7.43
C ASP A 60 17.46 22.09 -6.16
N HIS A 61 17.00 21.64 -4.99
CA HIS A 61 17.44 22.08 -3.67
C HIS A 61 18.50 21.17 -3.03
N ALA A 62 18.95 20.12 -3.73
CA ALA A 62 19.82 19.09 -3.20
C ALA A 62 21.12 18.93 -4.05
N PRO A 63 22.01 19.93 -4.12
CA PRO A 63 23.14 19.94 -5.06
C PRO A 63 24.18 18.84 -4.81
N ARG A 64 24.25 18.27 -3.60
CA ARG A 64 25.20 17.22 -3.21
C ARG A 64 24.58 15.82 -3.26
N LEU A 65 23.27 15.71 -3.48
CA LEU A 65 22.54 14.45 -3.38
C LEU A 65 22.94 13.48 -4.48
N ARG A 66 23.37 12.29 -4.10
CA ARG A 66 23.80 11.21 -5.01
C ARG A 66 23.06 9.89 -4.81
N ALA A 67 22.33 9.76 -3.69
CA ALA A 67 21.62 8.53 -3.33
C ALA A 67 20.23 8.84 -2.76
N VAL A 68 19.21 8.16 -3.25
CA VAL A 68 17.83 8.21 -2.74
C VAL A 68 17.35 6.80 -2.47
N MET A 69 16.93 6.53 -1.24
CA MET A 69 16.41 5.24 -0.84
C MET A 69 14.96 5.33 -0.41
N ARG A 70 14.06 4.61 -1.10
CA ARG A 70 12.68 4.49 -0.68
C ARG A 70 12.58 3.57 0.53
N HIS A 71 12.09 4.08 1.65
CA HIS A 71 11.72 3.27 2.82
C HIS A 71 10.41 2.52 2.55
N GLY A 72 10.48 1.49 1.70
CA GLY A 72 9.32 0.72 1.23
C GLY A 72 9.40 0.38 -0.26
N VAL A 73 8.25 0.08 -0.88
CA VAL A 73 8.18 -0.51 -2.22
C VAL A 73 7.77 0.49 -3.30
N GLY A 74 6.70 1.27 -3.06
CA GLY A 74 6.11 2.15 -4.07
C GLY A 74 6.99 3.36 -4.39
N LEU A 75 7.10 3.71 -5.66
CA LEU A 75 8.00 4.75 -6.18
C LEU A 75 7.29 6.05 -6.57
N ASP A 76 5.98 6.06 -6.52
CA ASP A 76 5.12 7.21 -6.84
C ASP A 76 5.35 8.46 -5.97
N MET A 77 6.11 8.31 -4.90
CA MET A 77 6.52 9.39 -4.00
C MET A 77 7.83 10.10 -4.43
N ILE A 78 8.54 9.55 -5.41
CA ILE A 78 9.87 10.01 -5.82
C ILE A 78 9.82 10.37 -7.30
N PRO A 79 10.22 11.57 -7.72
CA PRO A 79 10.35 11.94 -9.12
C PRO A 79 11.59 11.26 -9.75
N VAL A 80 11.48 9.93 -10.01
CA VAL A 80 12.59 9.05 -10.41
C VAL A 80 13.27 9.53 -11.69
N GLU A 81 12.51 9.98 -12.68
CA GLU A 81 13.06 10.49 -13.95
C GLU A 81 13.98 11.70 -13.73
N ARG A 82 13.56 12.61 -12.83
CA ARG A 82 14.38 13.77 -12.47
C ARG A 82 15.63 13.37 -11.67
N ALA A 83 15.54 12.35 -10.80
CA ALA A 83 16.71 11.81 -10.12
C ALA A 83 17.71 11.24 -11.13
N THR A 84 17.23 10.45 -12.09
CA THR A 84 18.06 9.87 -13.16
C THR A 84 18.75 10.94 -14.00
N ALA A 85 18.01 11.97 -14.42
CA ALA A 85 18.57 13.09 -15.20
C ALA A 85 19.69 13.87 -14.48
N ARG A 86 19.77 13.73 -13.13
CA ARG A 86 20.81 14.36 -12.30
C ARG A 86 21.90 13.41 -11.83
N GLY A 87 21.91 12.18 -12.33
CA GLY A 87 22.89 11.18 -11.91
C GLY A 87 22.67 10.67 -10.48
N ILE A 88 21.46 10.80 -9.91
CA ILE A 88 21.12 10.36 -8.56
C ILE A 88 20.64 8.92 -8.62
N ALA A 89 21.31 8.02 -7.90
CA ALA A 89 20.89 6.62 -7.79
C ALA A 89 19.65 6.49 -6.89
N VAL A 90 18.68 5.67 -7.32
CA VAL A 90 17.45 5.42 -6.58
C VAL A 90 17.30 3.92 -6.30
N GLY A 91 17.02 3.58 -5.04
CA GLY A 91 16.72 2.21 -4.62
C GLY A 91 15.40 2.12 -3.88
N ASN A 92 14.81 0.91 -3.82
CA ASN A 92 13.62 0.59 -3.03
C ASN A 92 13.76 -0.79 -2.36
N LEU A 93 12.73 -1.23 -1.62
CA LEU A 93 12.76 -2.45 -0.82
C LEU A 93 11.61 -3.40 -1.18
N PRO A 94 11.62 -4.04 -2.37
CA PRO A 94 10.58 -4.99 -2.74
C PRO A 94 10.48 -6.13 -1.71
N GLY A 95 9.25 -6.52 -1.36
CA GLY A 95 9.01 -7.62 -0.43
C GLY A 95 9.08 -7.26 1.05
N SER A 96 9.63 -6.11 1.42
CA SER A 96 9.88 -5.74 2.82
C SER A 96 8.63 -5.65 3.70
N ASN A 97 7.48 -5.34 3.13
CA ASN A 97 6.20 -5.21 3.83
C ASN A 97 5.11 -6.18 3.34
N THR A 98 5.45 -7.13 2.48
CA THR A 98 4.46 -8.01 1.83
C THR A 98 3.62 -8.79 2.84
N ALA A 99 4.24 -9.39 3.87
CA ALA A 99 3.51 -10.13 4.89
C ALA A 99 2.48 -9.25 5.62
N ALA A 100 2.87 -8.01 6.00
CA ALA A 100 1.97 -7.07 6.65
C ALA A 100 0.74 -6.75 5.79
N VAL A 101 0.93 -6.51 4.48
CA VAL A 101 -0.17 -6.23 3.55
C VAL A 101 -1.08 -7.44 3.37
N VAL A 102 -0.52 -8.65 3.27
CA VAL A 102 -1.31 -9.90 3.15
C VAL A 102 -2.13 -10.15 4.41
N GLU A 103 -1.55 -9.95 5.60
CA GLU A 103 -2.25 -10.06 6.88
C GLU A 103 -3.36 -9.01 7.02
N TYR A 104 -3.10 -7.77 6.57
CA TYR A 104 -4.14 -6.74 6.51
C TYR A 104 -5.31 -7.16 5.61
N CYS A 105 -5.04 -7.70 4.41
CA CYS A 105 -6.08 -8.18 3.51
C CYS A 105 -6.92 -9.29 4.17
N LEU A 106 -6.29 -10.25 4.84
CA LEU A 106 -7.00 -11.29 5.59
C LEU A 106 -7.87 -10.70 6.71
N GLY A 107 -7.32 -9.78 7.49
CA GLY A 107 -8.07 -9.07 8.54
C GLY A 107 -9.29 -8.33 7.98
N ALA A 108 -9.12 -7.62 6.85
CA ALA A 108 -10.19 -6.93 6.16
C ALA A 108 -11.27 -7.88 5.61
N MET A 109 -10.86 -9.01 5.01
CA MET A 109 -11.80 -10.08 4.56
C MET A 109 -12.65 -10.57 5.72
N LEU A 110 -12.02 -10.96 6.82
CA LEU A 110 -12.73 -11.49 7.99
C LEU A 110 -13.62 -10.42 8.63
N GLN A 111 -13.15 -9.17 8.72
CA GLN A 111 -13.94 -8.07 9.26
C GLN A 111 -15.20 -7.81 8.44
N LEU A 112 -15.09 -7.72 7.12
CA LEU A 112 -16.23 -7.41 6.24
C LEU A 112 -17.19 -8.61 6.10
N ARG A 113 -16.68 -9.86 6.05
CA ARG A 113 -17.50 -11.07 5.90
C ARG A 113 -18.15 -11.50 7.19
N ARG A 114 -17.58 -11.22 8.34
CA ARG A 114 -18.09 -11.64 9.67
C ARG A 114 -18.65 -10.49 10.51
N GLY A 115 -18.32 -9.22 10.22
CA GLY A 115 -18.78 -8.06 10.96
C GLY A 115 -18.33 -8.02 12.43
N LEU A 116 -17.11 -8.50 12.72
CA LEU A 116 -16.65 -8.75 14.10
C LEU A 116 -16.67 -7.49 14.96
N SER A 117 -16.16 -6.36 14.47
CA SER A 117 -16.17 -5.10 15.24
C SER A 117 -17.58 -4.53 15.43
N THR A 118 -18.47 -4.74 14.46
CA THR A 118 -19.88 -4.34 14.57
C THR A 118 -20.61 -5.16 15.63
N MET A 119 -20.34 -6.48 15.67
CA MET A 119 -20.89 -7.34 16.72
C MET A 119 -20.34 -7.01 18.11
N ASP A 120 -19.03 -6.73 18.24
CA ASP A 120 -18.44 -6.29 19.51
C ASP A 120 -19.06 -4.99 20.00
N ALA A 121 -19.21 -3.98 19.13
CA ALA A 121 -19.85 -2.72 19.46
C ALA A 121 -21.33 -2.92 19.87
N ALA A 122 -22.07 -3.77 19.16
CA ALA A 122 -23.45 -4.10 19.50
C ALA A 122 -23.54 -4.83 20.86
N LEU A 123 -22.66 -5.77 21.13
CA LEU A 123 -22.62 -6.50 22.41
C LEU A 123 -22.40 -5.54 23.59
N ARG A 124 -21.47 -4.60 23.45
CA ARG A 124 -21.16 -3.61 24.48
C ARG A 124 -22.27 -2.57 24.67
N GLY A 125 -22.91 -2.12 23.59
CA GLY A 125 -23.88 -1.03 23.63
C GLY A 125 -25.34 -1.46 23.69
N GLN A 126 -25.68 -2.64 23.13
CA GLN A 126 -27.06 -3.12 22.96
C GLN A 126 -27.32 -4.46 23.64
N GLY A 127 -26.27 -5.15 24.10
CA GLY A 127 -26.37 -6.42 24.80
C GLY A 127 -26.39 -7.66 23.88
N TRP A 128 -26.60 -8.84 24.48
CA TRP A 128 -26.40 -10.14 23.86
C TRP A 128 -27.28 -10.41 22.64
N ALA A 129 -28.59 -10.20 22.75
CA ALA A 129 -29.54 -10.63 21.72
C ALA A 129 -29.38 -9.91 20.37
N PRO A 130 -29.22 -8.55 20.32
CA PRO A 130 -28.92 -7.84 19.06
C PRO A 130 -27.59 -8.27 18.44
N ALA A 131 -26.55 -8.41 19.26
CA ALA A 131 -25.22 -8.83 18.76
C ALA A 131 -25.27 -10.27 18.20
N ARG A 132 -25.93 -11.20 18.91
CA ARG A 132 -26.07 -12.59 18.46
C ARG A 132 -26.82 -12.71 17.13
N ALA A 133 -27.86 -11.91 16.91
CA ALA A 133 -28.63 -11.90 15.67
C ALA A 133 -27.80 -11.48 14.43
N MET A 134 -26.70 -10.75 14.61
CA MET A 134 -25.81 -10.37 13.52
C MET A 134 -24.98 -11.55 13.00
N ALA A 135 -24.70 -12.55 13.83
CA ALA A 135 -23.83 -13.67 13.47
C ALA A 135 -24.38 -14.48 12.28
N ASP A 136 -25.71 -14.58 12.13
CA ASP A 136 -26.37 -15.38 11.10
C ASP A 136 -26.22 -14.74 9.69
N ARG A 137 -25.77 -13.50 9.61
CA ARG A 137 -25.46 -12.80 8.36
C ARG A 137 -23.99 -12.96 7.94
N GLY A 138 -23.14 -13.48 8.81
CA GLY A 138 -21.73 -13.72 8.53
C GLY A 138 -21.54 -14.85 7.52
N THR A 139 -20.54 -14.73 6.66
CA THR A 139 -20.20 -15.74 5.65
C THR A 139 -18.76 -16.21 5.81
N GLU A 140 -18.47 -17.44 5.41
CA GLU A 140 -17.14 -18.04 5.45
C GLU A 140 -16.32 -17.67 4.20
N LEU A 141 -15.01 -17.77 4.28
CA LEU A 141 -14.11 -17.62 3.13
C LEU A 141 -13.98 -18.93 2.33
N ARG A 142 -14.03 -20.07 3.00
CA ARG A 142 -13.92 -21.39 2.36
C ARG A 142 -15.00 -21.56 1.27
N GLY A 143 -14.58 -22.05 0.10
CA GLY A 143 -15.46 -22.27 -1.05
C GLY A 143 -15.83 -21.00 -1.83
N THR A 144 -15.34 -19.80 -1.41
CA THR A 144 -15.55 -18.56 -2.14
C THR A 144 -14.40 -18.28 -3.11
N THR A 145 -14.58 -17.27 -3.98
CA THR A 145 -13.60 -16.85 -4.99
C THR A 145 -12.94 -15.54 -4.58
N CYS A 146 -11.61 -15.50 -4.59
CA CYS A 146 -10.82 -14.28 -4.46
C CYS A 146 -10.28 -13.86 -5.82
N GLY A 147 -10.70 -12.71 -6.32
CA GLY A 147 -10.15 -12.04 -7.50
C GLY A 147 -9.05 -11.05 -7.12
N ILE A 148 -7.86 -11.22 -7.67
CA ILE A 148 -6.69 -10.41 -7.36
C ILE A 148 -6.27 -9.61 -8.60
N VAL A 149 -6.39 -8.29 -8.50
CA VAL A 149 -5.92 -7.36 -9.54
C VAL A 149 -4.48 -6.99 -9.25
N GLY A 150 -3.56 -7.52 -10.07
CA GLY A 150 -2.13 -7.37 -9.87
C GLY A 150 -1.51 -8.53 -9.09
N VAL A 151 -1.10 -9.59 -9.78
CA VAL A 151 -0.47 -10.76 -9.16
C VAL A 151 1.07 -10.61 -9.19
N GLY A 152 1.56 -9.59 -8.47
CA GLY A 152 2.97 -9.40 -8.14
C GLY A 152 3.33 -10.07 -6.81
N THR A 153 4.38 -9.58 -6.12
CA THR A 153 4.85 -10.17 -4.86
C THR A 153 3.75 -10.27 -3.79
N ILE A 154 2.95 -9.20 -3.60
CA ILE A 154 1.82 -9.19 -2.64
C ILE A 154 0.71 -10.12 -3.13
N GLY A 155 0.26 -9.96 -4.38
CA GLY A 155 -0.85 -10.75 -4.92
C GLY A 155 -0.56 -12.25 -4.97
N ALA A 156 0.69 -12.65 -5.22
CA ALA A 156 1.10 -14.06 -5.21
C ALA A 156 1.05 -14.67 -3.81
N GLN A 157 1.54 -13.97 -2.78
CA GLN A 157 1.43 -14.45 -1.39
C GLN A 157 -0.01 -14.47 -0.89
N LEU A 158 -0.81 -13.46 -1.27
CA LEU A 158 -2.24 -13.44 -0.96
C LEU A 158 -2.98 -14.62 -1.62
N ALA A 159 -2.67 -14.93 -2.88
CA ALA A 159 -3.26 -16.07 -3.57
C ALA A 159 -2.95 -17.39 -2.84
N ALA A 160 -1.70 -17.60 -2.44
CA ALA A 160 -1.31 -18.78 -1.65
C ALA A 160 -2.08 -18.88 -0.32
N LEU A 161 -2.25 -17.76 0.38
CA LEU A 161 -3.05 -17.71 1.61
C LEU A 161 -4.52 -18.04 1.34
N CYS A 162 -5.13 -17.45 0.31
CA CYS A 162 -6.52 -17.72 -0.06
C CYS A 162 -6.73 -19.19 -0.42
N GLN A 163 -5.81 -19.80 -1.16
CA GLN A 163 -5.87 -21.23 -1.49
C GLN A 163 -5.78 -22.10 -0.24
N ALA A 164 -4.88 -21.77 0.70
CA ALA A 164 -4.78 -22.48 1.98
C ALA A 164 -6.07 -22.39 2.82
N LEU A 165 -6.85 -21.30 2.67
CA LEU A 165 -8.19 -21.15 3.27
C LEU A 165 -9.30 -21.87 2.49
N GLY A 166 -8.98 -22.53 1.37
CA GLY A 166 -9.94 -23.24 0.53
C GLY A 166 -10.75 -22.33 -0.40
N MET A 167 -10.21 -21.16 -0.76
CA MET A 167 -10.78 -20.27 -1.77
C MET A 167 -10.28 -20.60 -3.16
N ARG A 168 -11.09 -20.38 -4.19
CA ARG A 168 -10.64 -20.30 -5.59
C ARG A 168 -9.99 -18.95 -5.82
N THR A 169 -8.91 -18.90 -6.62
CA THR A 169 -8.20 -17.65 -6.89
C THR A 169 -8.19 -17.32 -8.38
N LEU A 170 -8.62 -16.10 -8.72
CA LEU A 170 -8.52 -15.49 -10.03
C LEU A 170 -7.47 -14.40 -10.01
N GLY A 171 -6.72 -14.25 -11.11
CA GLY A 171 -5.67 -13.25 -11.22
C GLY A 171 -5.77 -12.42 -12.50
N LEU A 172 -5.88 -11.09 -12.36
CA LEU A 172 -5.70 -10.14 -13.46
C LEU A 172 -4.27 -9.65 -13.46
N THR A 173 -3.52 -9.98 -14.51
CA THR A 173 -2.11 -9.58 -14.68
C THR A 173 -1.79 -9.33 -16.15
N ARG A 174 -0.79 -8.49 -16.40
CA ARG A 174 -0.25 -8.27 -17.75
C ARG A 174 0.62 -9.45 -18.24
N ARG A 175 1.01 -10.35 -17.36
CA ARG A 175 1.86 -11.50 -17.66
C ARG A 175 1.20 -12.80 -17.15
N PRO A 176 0.20 -13.32 -17.88
CA PRO A 176 -0.55 -14.51 -17.45
C PRO A 176 0.35 -15.74 -17.21
N ASP A 177 1.41 -15.88 -18.02
CA ASP A 177 2.36 -17.01 -17.93
C ASP A 177 3.19 -17.01 -16.63
N THR A 178 3.18 -15.93 -15.86
CA THR A 178 3.89 -15.81 -14.57
C THR A 178 2.97 -16.02 -13.36
N LEU A 179 1.72 -16.39 -13.57
CA LEU A 179 0.80 -16.65 -12.47
C LEU A 179 1.28 -17.83 -11.61
N PRO A 180 1.18 -17.71 -10.28
CA PRO A 180 1.46 -18.84 -9.38
C PRO A 180 0.53 -20.02 -9.63
N ALA A 181 0.98 -21.22 -9.27
CA ALA A 181 0.17 -22.43 -9.35
C ALA A 181 -1.19 -22.26 -8.64
N GLY A 182 -2.26 -22.71 -9.29
CA GLY A 182 -3.63 -22.65 -8.77
C GLY A 182 -4.32 -21.28 -8.95
N VAL A 183 -3.63 -20.24 -9.45
CA VAL A 183 -4.27 -18.97 -9.82
C VAL A 183 -4.71 -19.04 -11.28
N GLN A 184 -6.00 -18.85 -11.52
CA GLN A 184 -6.57 -18.85 -12.87
C GLN A 184 -6.52 -17.43 -13.44
N ALA A 185 -6.00 -17.29 -14.68
CA ALA A 185 -6.02 -16.01 -15.39
C ALA A 185 -7.46 -15.57 -15.66
N ALA A 186 -7.76 -14.30 -15.43
CA ALA A 186 -9.05 -13.72 -15.73
C ALA A 186 -8.89 -12.29 -16.27
N ASP A 187 -9.79 -11.87 -17.16
CA ASP A 187 -9.98 -10.46 -17.48
C ASP A 187 -10.74 -9.75 -16.35
N LEU A 188 -10.84 -8.43 -16.43
CA LEU A 188 -11.51 -7.64 -15.40
C LEU A 188 -12.98 -8.03 -15.25
N ALA A 189 -13.69 -8.20 -16.35
CA ALA A 189 -15.13 -8.49 -16.33
C ALA A 189 -15.44 -9.84 -15.69
N THR A 190 -14.67 -10.87 -16.02
CA THR A 190 -14.75 -12.20 -15.40
C THR A 190 -14.42 -12.14 -13.92
N LEU A 191 -13.32 -11.45 -13.57
CA LEU A 191 -12.89 -11.28 -12.19
C LEU A 191 -13.98 -10.61 -11.34
N MET A 192 -14.57 -9.50 -11.84
CA MET A 192 -15.64 -8.79 -11.12
C MET A 192 -16.88 -9.65 -10.94
N ARG A 193 -17.32 -10.41 -11.96
CA ARG A 193 -18.55 -11.24 -11.89
C ARG A 193 -18.40 -12.47 -11.00
N GLU A 194 -17.21 -13.06 -10.96
CA GLU A 194 -17.03 -14.36 -10.30
C GLU A 194 -16.44 -14.27 -8.90
N SER A 195 -15.98 -13.09 -8.48
CA SER A 195 -15.34 -12.94 -7.18
C SER A 195 -16.30 -12.58 -6.07
N ASP A 196 -16.16 -13.24 -4.93
CA ASP A 196 -16.78 -12.88 -3.65
C ASP A 196 -15.91 -11.88 -2.88
N VAL A 197 -14.60 -11.89 -3.15
CA VAL A 197 -13.62 -10.96 -2.60
C VAL A 197 -12.75 -10.44 -3.74
N ILE A 198 -12.68 -9.14 -3.90
CA ILE A 198 -11.87 -8.48 -4.93
C ILE A 198 -10.77 -7.70 -4.23
N VAL A 199 -9.49 -8.01 -4.52
CA VAL A 199 -8.34 -7.34 -3.90
C VAL A 199 -7.48 -6.66 -4.95
N LEU A 200 -7.23 -5.37 -4.75
CA LEU A 200 -6.41 -4.55 -5.64
C LEU A 200 -4.99 -4.46 -5.07
N CYS A 201 -4.02 -5.02 -5.80
CA CYS A 201 -2.58 -5.04 -5.48
C CYS A 201 -1.72 -4.51 -6.64
N CYS A 202 -2.33 -3.90 -7.67
CA CYS A 202 -1.63 -3.42 -8.85
C CYS A 202 -0.95 -2.06 -8.61
N PRO A 203 0.10 -1.69 -9.35
CA PRO A 203 0.64 -0.35 -9.33
C PRO A 203 -0.34 0.64 -9.97
N LEU A 204 -0.27 1.91 -9.59
CA LEU A 204 -0.97 2.99 -10.28
C LEU A 204 -0.22 3.32 -11.58
N THR A 205 -0.91 3.17 -12.69
CA THR A 205 -0.44 3.51 -14.05
C THR A 205 -1.57 4.20 -14.81
N PRO A 206 -1.34 4.79 -15.98
CA PRO A 206 -2.44 5.29 -16.82
C PRO A 206 -3.53 4.25 -17.09
N GLN A 207 -3.16 2.96 -17.20
CA GLN A 207 -4.09 1.85 -17.48
C GLN A 207 -4.86 1.35 -16.26
N THR A 208 -4.34 1.59 -15.04
CA THR A 208 -5.00 1.16 -13.79
C THR A 208 -5.70 2.30 -13.06
N ARG A 209 -5.51 3.54 -13.50
CA ARG A 209 -6.24 4.69 -12.97
C ARG A 209 -7.71 4.59 -13.35
N GLY A 210 -8.59 4.63 -12.35
CA GLY A 210 -10.04 4.48 -12.54
C GLY A 210 -10.45 3.10 -13.05
N LEU A 211 -9.60 2.08 -12.88
CA LEU A 211 -9.88 0.71 -13.34
C LEU A 211 -11.17 0.15 -12.74
N ILE A 212 -11.46 0.50 -11.49
CA ILE A 212 -12.69 0.12 -10.80
C ILE A 212 -13.61 1.36 -10.79
N ASP A 213 -14.33 1.51 -11.86
CA ASP A 213 -15.33 2.55 -12.09
C ASP A 213 -16.76 2.02 -11.87
N ALA A 214 -17.77 2.80 -12.24
CA ALA A 214 -19.18 2.43 -12.10
C ALA A 214 -19.54 1.18 -12.92
N ASP A 215 -19.00 1.05 -14.14
CA ASP A 215 -19.27 -0.08 -15.02
C ASP A 215 -18.64 -1.37 -14.48
N ALA A 216 -17.40 -1.29 -14.00
CA ALA A 216 -16.74 -2.42 -13.32
C ALA A 216 -17.50 -2.83 -12.07
N LEU A 217 -17.92 -1.87 -11.22
CA LEU A 217 -18.71 -2.15 -10.01
C LEU A 217 -20.07 -2.75 -10.32
N ALA A 218 -20.70 -2.37 -11.43
CA ALA A 218 -21.99 -2.94 -11.88
C ALA A 218 -21.89 -4.43 -12.27
N LEU A 219 -20.69 -4.93 -12.58
CA LEU A 219 -20.44 -6.35 -12.85
C LEU A 219 -20.26 -7.18 -11.58
N ALA A 220 -19.97 -6.54 -10.46
CA ALA A 220 -19.71 -7.24 -9.20
C ALA A 220 -20.98 -7.88 -8.63
N ARG A 221 -20.79 -8.94 -7.86
CA ARG A 221 -21.91 -9.57 -7.11
C ARG A 221 -22.33 -8.62 -5.97
N PRO A 222 -23.63 -8.54 -5.65
CA PRO A 222 -24.13 -7.64 -4.60
C PRO A 222 -23.54 -7.93 -3.19
N ASP A 223 -23.11 -9.17 -2.95
CA ASP A 223 -22.46 -9.61 -1.71
C ASP A 223 -20.93 -9.59 -1.76
N ALA A 224 -20.35 -9.24 -2.91
CA ALA A 224 -18.90 -9.13 -3.05
C ALA A 224 -18.33 -7.99 -2.20
N ILE A 225 -17.11 -8.17 -1.72
CA ILE A 225 -16.35 -7.13 -1.01
C ILE A 225 -15.13 -6.70 -1.82
N LEU A 226 -14.82 -5.39 -1.78
CA LEU A 226 -13.65 -4.81 -2.43
C LEU A 226 -12.61 -4.39 -1.39
N ILE A 227 -11.34 -4.76 -1.60
CA ILE A 227 -10.22 -4.39 -0.73
C ILE A 227 -9.17 -3.66 -1.58
N ASN A 228 -8.88 -2.40 -1.26
CA ASN A 228 -7.86 -1.63 -1.96
C ASN A 228 -6.64 -1.38 -1.08
N VAL A 229 -5.56 -2.10 -1.38
CA VAL A 229 -4.22 -1.92 -0.81
C VAL A 229 -3.20 -1.48 -1.88
N ALA A 230 -3.70 -1.06 -3.03
CA ALA A 230 -2.91 -0.57 -4.16
C ALA A 230 -2.63 0.93 -4.05
N ARG A 231 -3.46 1.74 -4.72
CA ARG A 231 -3.49 3.22 -4.65
C ARG A 231 -4.94 3.69 -4.77
N GLY A 232 -5.27 4.82 -4.12
CA GLY A 232 -6.61 5.41 -4.14
C GLY A 232 -7.18 5.55 -5.55
N PRO A 233 -6.48 6.23 -6.48
CA PRO A 233 -6.98 6.47 -7.83
C PRO A 233 -7.18 5.24 -8.73
N VAL A 234 -6.91 4.03 -8.26
CA VAL A 234 -7.30 2.78 -8.96
C VAL A 234 -8.82 2.58 -8.92
N VAL A 235 -9.48 3.12 -7.91
CA VAL A 235 -10.93 3.09 -7.71
C VAL A 235 -11.51 4.48 -7.93
N VAL A 236 -12.62 4.59 -8.65
CA VAL A 236 -13.42 5.83 -8.69
C VAL A 236 -14.24 5.90 -7.41
N THR A 237 -13.71 6.63 -6.41
CA THR A 237 -14.24 6.64 -5.02
C THR A 237 -15.71 7.05 -4.96
N ALA A 238 -16.16 7.99 -5.79
CA ALA A 238 -17.58 8.40 -5.84
C ALA A 238 -18.49 7.26 -6.34
N ALA A 239 -18.06 6.51 -7.35
CA ALA A 239 -18.80 5.35 -7.85
C ALA A 239 -18.89 4.23 -6.82
N LEU A 240 -17.80 4.00 -6.06
CA LEU A 240 -17.78 3.02 -4.98
C LEU A 240 -18.74 3.42 -3.85
N ALA A 241 -18.71 4.68 -3.41
CA ALA A 241 -19.59 5.19 -2.35
C ALA A 241 -21.08 5.03 -2.75
N ASP A 242 -21.43 5.35 -4.00
CA ASP A 242 -22.77 5.16 -4.54
C ASP A 242 -23.17 3.67 -4.62
N ALA A 243 -22.27 2.78 -5.09
CA ALA A 243 -22.55 1.35 -5.12
C ALA A 243 -22.80 0.77 -3.72
N LEU A 244 -22.01 1.18 -2.72
CA LEU A 244 -22.21 0.79 -1.33
C LEU A 244 -23.53 1.32 -0.75
N ALA A 245 -23.88 2.58 -1.01
CA ALA A 245 -25.11 3.21 -0.55
C ALA A 245 -26.37 2.52 -1.11
N ARG A 246 -26.32 2.08 -2.36
CA ARG A 246 -27.41 1.31 -3.01
C ARG A 246 -27.41 -0.17 -2.66
N GLY A 247 -26.44 -0.68 -1.92
CA GLY A 247 -26.31 -2.12 -1.62
C GLY A 247 -25.92 -2.96 -2.84
N ALA A 248 -25.36 -2.33 -3.88
CA ALA A 248 -24.86 -3.02 -5.07
C ALA A 248 -23.52 -3.71 -4.84
N LEU A 249 -22.86 -3.44 -3.71
CA LEU A 249 -21.64 -4.09 -3.25
C LEU A 249 -21.76 -4.41 -1.76
N GLY A 250 -21.24 -5.57 -1.36
CA GLY A 250 -21.36 -6.10 -0.01
C GLY A 250 -20.52 -5.38 1.04
N GLY A 251 -19.50 -4.60 0.65
CA GLY A 251 -18.65 -3.81 1.54
C GLY A 251 -17.33 -3.45 0.89
N ALA A 252 -16.57 -2.55 1.51
CA ALA A 252 -15.25 -2.20 1.04
C ALA A 252 -14.25 -1.94 2.18
N ALA A 253 -12.98 -2.34 1.99
CA ALA A 253 -11.85 -1.93 2.82
C ALA A 253 -10.89 -1.09 1.98
N LEU A 254 -10.64 0.14 2.40
CA LEU A 254 -9.74 1.04 1.71
C LEU A 254 -8.62 1.45 2.67
N ASP A 255 -7.40 1.02 2.36
CA ASP A 255 -6.20 1.49 3.06
C ASP A 255 -5.60 2.73 2.37
N VAL A 256 -5.97 2.96 1.13
CA VAL A 256 -5.48 4.05 0.29
C VAL A 256 -6.64 4.87 -0.27
N HIS A 257 -6.45 6.19 -0.35
CA HIS A 257 -7.47 7.15 -0.74
C HIS A 257 -6.94 8.06 -1.85
N ASP A 258 -7.85 8.66 -2.64
CA ASP A 258 -7.50 9.60 -3.70
C ASP A 258 -6.75 10.83 -3.16
N ILE A 259 -7.11 11.26 -1.95
CA ILE A 259 -6.51 12.36 -1.22
C ILE A 259 -6.12 11.84 0.16
N GLN A 260 -4.90 12.11 0.63
CA GLN A 260 -4.41 11.60 1.92
C GLN A 260 -5.16 12.14 3.14
N SER A 261 -5.78 13.32 3.02
CA SER A 261 -6.67 13.88 4.04
C SER A 261 -8.07 13.98 3.43
N LEU A 262 -8.88 12.95 3.65
CA LEU A 262 -10.27 12.95 3.19
C LEU A 262 -11.02 14.12 3.84
N PRO A 263 -11.76 14.94 3.06
CA PRO A 263 -12.68 15.95 3.62
C PRO A 263 -13.69 15.27 4.54
N ALA A 264 -14.09 15.96 5.61
CA ALA A 264 -15.03 15.40 6.60
C ALA A 264 -16.41 15.02 6.01
N ASP A 265 -16.78 15.64 4.90
CA ASP A 265 -18.01 15.41 4.15
C ASP A 265 -17.84 14.39 3.00
N ALA A 266 -16.68 13.78 2.86
CA ALA A 266 -16.45 12.78 1.82
C ALA A 266 -17.45 11.62 1.94
N ALA A 267 -18.20 11.34 0.89
CA ALA A 267 -19.26 10.34 0.87
C ALA A 267 -18.79 8.95 1.34
N ILE A 268 -17.55 8.59 1.05
CA ILE A 268 -16.97 7.30 1.45
C ILE A 268 -16.85 7.16 2.98
N LEU A 269 -16.68 8.25 3.73
CA LEU A 269 -16.63 8.23 5.21
C LEU A 269 -17.97 7.83 5.83
N HIS A 270 -19.06 8.03 5.10
CA HIS A 270 -20.43 7.73 5.53
C HIS A 270 -21.04 6.52 4.83
N ALA A 271 -20.30 5.91 3.91
CA ALA A 271 -20.77 4.74 3.18
C ALA A 271 -20.89 3.51 4.12
N PRO A 272 -21.95 2.70 4.00
CA PRO A 272 -22.14 1.56 4.87
C PRO A 272 -21.13 0.45 4.60
N ARG A 273 -20.84 -0.36 5.63
CA ARG A 273 -19.98 -1.56 5.53
C ARG A 273 -18.59 -1.24 4.97
N THR A 274 -17.99 -0.15 5.43
CA THR A 274 -16.63 0.24 5.09
C THR A 274 -15.66 -0.01 6.24
N LEU A 275 -14.44 -0.38 5.90
CA LEU A 275 -13.25 -0.36 6.74
C LEU A 275 -12.26 0.62 6.11
N LEU A 276 -12.00 1.75 6.75
CA LEU A 276 -11.13 2.80 6.22
C LEU A 276 -9.90 2.93 7.11
N THR A 277 -8.71 2.88 6.51
CA THR A 277 -7.44 3.02 7.23
C THR A 277 -6.50 3.99 6.51
N PRO A 278 -5.61 4.69 7.24
CA PRO A 278 -4.82 5.79 6.68
C PRO A 278 -3.47 5.31 6.11
N HIS A 279 -3.48 4.43 5.11
CA HIS A 279 -2.33 3.88 4.40
C HIS A 279 -1.35 3.14 5.34
N VAL A 280 -1.88 2.20 6.10
CA VAL A 280 -1.15 1.45 7.13
C VAL A 280 -1.06 -0.05 6.87
N ALA A 281 -1.63 -0.58 5.78
CA ALA A 281 -1.60 -2.01 5.48
C ALA A 281 -0.18 -2.60 5.48
N GLY A 282 0.80 -1.83 5.02
CA GLY A 282 2.21 -2.21 5.07
C GLY A 282 2.97 -1.82 6.34
N SER A 283 2.31 -1.19 7.33
CA SER A 283 2.95 -0.56 8.49
C SER A 283 2.67 -1.33 9.78
N THR A 284 3.54 -2.25 10.13
CA THR A 284 3.59 -2.93 11.43
C THR A 284 4.93 -2.64 12.10
N ALA A 285 5.07 -2.86 13.40
CA ALA A 285 6.36 -2.72 14.08
C ALA A 285 7.45 -3.57 13.39
N THR A 286 7.10 -4.79 12.97
CA THR A 286 8.01 -5.72 12.30
C THR A 286 8.40 -5.24 10.90
N SER A 287 7.43 -4.81 10.07
CA SER A 287 7.72 -4.33 8.72
C SER A 287 8.48 -3.01 8.74
N MET A 288 8.13 -2.10 9.67
CA MET A 288 8.83 -0.83 9.86
C MET A 288 10.30 -1.03 10.22
N ARG A 289 10.59 -1.98 11.13
CA ARG A 289 11.97 -2.35 11.46
C ARG A 289 12.70 -2.88 10.22
N ARG A 290 12.12 -3.87 9.53
CA ARG A 290 12.71 -4.46 8.31
C ARG A 290 12.97 -3.44 7.20
N MET A 291 12.01 -2.53 6.95
CA MET A 291 12.19 -1.45 5.98
C MET A 291 13.28 -0.47 6.40
N SER A 292 13.36 -0.14 7.68
CA SER A 292 14.40 0.77 8.19
C SER A 292 15.79 0.15 8.10
N ASP A 293 15.93 -1.12 8.49
CA ASP A 293 17.21 -1.83 8.39
C ASP A 293 17.68 -1.91 6.93
N GLY A 294 16.80 -2.35 6.01
CA GLY A 294 17.15 -2.43 4.59
C GLY A 294 17.44 -1.06 3.96
N ALA A 295 16.70 0.00 4.34
CA ALA A 295 16.97 1.33 3.83
C ALA A 295 18.33 1.88 4.29
N VAL A 296 18.73 1.60 5.53
CA VAL A 296 20.04 2.00 6.05
C VAL A 296 21.16 1.19 5.38
N ASP A 297 21.01 -0.13 5.27
CA ASP A 297 22.00 -0.98 4.61
C ASP A 297 22.29 -0.52 3.19
N ASP A 298 21.24 -0.30 2.39
CA ASP A 298 21.38 0.15 1.01
C ASP A 298 21.85 1.61 0.91
N MET A 299 21.41 2.51 1.80
CA MET A 299 21.92 3.89 1.85
C MET A 299 23.43 3.91 2.09
N LEU A 300 23.94 3.15 3.07
CA LEU A 300 25.38 3.08 3.35
C LEU A 300 26.16 2.47 2.17
N ARG A 301 25.62 1.45 1.48
CA ARG A 301 26.20 0.91 0.25
C ARG A 301 26.31 1.97 -0.85
N MET A 302 25.20 2.70 -1.09
CA MET A 302 25.16 3.75 -2.13
C MET A 302 26.12 4.91 -1.84
N LEU A 303 26.25 5.32 -0.58
CA LEU A 303 27.21 6.34 -0.17
C LEU A 303 28.68 5.91 -0.37
N ARG A 304 28.94 4.58 -0.36
CA ARG A 304 30.26 3.99 -0.70
C ARG A 304 30.46 3.73 -2.19
N GLY A 305 29.54 4.20 -3.06
CA GLY A 305 29.60 4.03 -4.52
C GLY A 305 29.17 2.64 -5.00
N GLN A 306 28.53 1.84 -4.16
CA GLN A 306 27.99 0.53 -4.54
C GLN A 306 26.50 0.65 -4.94
N ALA A 307 26.03 -0.23 -5.81
CA ALA A 307 24.61 -0.28 -6.17
C ALA A 307 23.75 -0.73 -4.98
N PRO A 308 22.51 -0.21 -4.83
CA PRO A 308 21.56 -0.76 -3.86
C PRO A 308 21.17 -2.19 -4.24
N SER A 309 20.62 -2.95 -3.29
CA SER A 309 20.18 -4.32 -3.51
C SER A 309 19.10 -4.41 -4.61
N HIS A 310 18.28 -3.36 -4.72
CA HIS A 310 17.24 -3.23 -5.74
C HIS A 310 17.32 -1.86 -6.40
N PRO A 311 18.16 -1.70 -7.43
CA PRO A 311 18.26 -0.45 -8.19
C PRO A 311 16.97 -0.20 -8.96
N VAL A 312 16.49 1.04 -8.90
CA VAL A 312 15.28 1.51 -9.60
C VAL A 312 15.62 2.15 -10.93
N ASN A 313 16.74 2.87 -10.97
CA ASN A 313 17.24 3.55 -12.16
C ASN A 313 18.71 3.21 -12.40
N THR A 314 19.19 3.62 -13.57
CA THR A 314 20.60 3.64 -13.92
C THR A 314 20.98 5.11 -14.15
N PRO A 315 21.60 5.77 -13.17
CA PRO A 315 21.95 7.18 -13.26
C PRO A 315 23.08 7.47 -14.24
#